data_780a4dc30caf4e59d87001ef5648f2bd
#
_entry.id   780a4dc30caf4e59d87001ef5648f2bd
#
_cell.length_a   1.000
_cell.length_b   1.000
_cell.length_c   1.000
_cell.angle_alpha   90.00
_cell.angle_beta   90.00
_cell.angle_gamma   90.00
#
_symmetry.space_group_name_H-M   'P 1'
#
loop_
_entity.id
_entity.type
_entity.pdbx_description
1 polymer ?
#
loop_
_entity_poly.entity_id
_entity_poly.type
_entity_poly.pdbx_seq_one_letter_code
_entity_poly.pdbx_strand_id
1 'polypeptide(L)'
;CKGLQFLVLDELHTYRGRQGSDVGLLVRRLRQRTQPPALVCIGTSATMTSEGPASERNKVVAEVASRLFGTKVLHTDVITEDLEFRTEQPGPGVPRPPLGPLVAAGWPAGVTNAEFAKHPLAIWLEAKIGIHRPDDGTKLERAQPRTLPQVAQALAEESGQPTDVCLKVLRDFLLAAAQRESDRTGDPNGSSEAFFAFKLHQ
;
A
#
# COMPACT_ATOMS: atom_id res chain seq x y z
N CYS A 1 -26.89 -29.56 3.45
CA CYS A 1 -26.00 -28.54 4.05
C CYS A 1 -26.83 -27.43 4.71
N LYS A 2 -27.45 -27.74 5.86
CA LYS A 2 -28.28 -26.75 6.60
C LYS A 2 -27.46 -25.71 7.39
N GLY A 3 -26.13 -25.62 7.22
CA GLY A 3 -25.26 -24.75 7.99
C GLY A 3 -24.31 -23.88 7.18
N LEU A 4 -24.51 -23.74 5.88
CA LEU A 4 -23.66 -22.89 5.04
C LEU A 4 -23.97 -21.42 5.35
N GLN A 5 -23.02 -20.72 5.97
CA GLN A 5 -23.14 -19.30 6.33
C GLN A 5 -22.26 -18.39 5.46
N PHE A 6 -21.12 -18.90 5.01
CA PHE A 6 -20.15 -18.14 4.23
C PHE A 6 -19.79 -18.87 2.94
N LEU A 7 -19.69 -18.11 1.86
CA LEU A 7 -19.11 -18.52 0.59
C LEU A 7 -17.97 -17.56 0.26
N VAL A 8 -16.75 -18.10 0.21
CA VAL A 8 -15.55 -17.31 -0.10
C VAL A 8 -15.05 -17.70 -1.48
N LEU A 9 -14.88 -16.72 -2.37
CA LEU A 9 -14.20 -16.87 -3.65
C LEU A 9 -12.91 -16.07 -3.60
N ASP A 10 -11.79 -16.76 -3.72
CA ASP A 10 -10.47 -16.15 -3.74
C ASP A 10 -10.11 -15.74 -5.17
N GLU A 11 -9.31 -14.68 -5.30
CA GLU A 11 -8.79 -14.17 -6.58
C GLU A 11 -9.90 -13.89 -7.63
N LEU A 12 -10.88 -13.09 -7.26
CA LEU A 12 -12.03 -12.76 -8.14
C LEU A 12 -11.63 -12.31 -9.55
N HIS A 13 -10.45 -11.70 -9.70
CA HIS A 13 -9.95 -11.24 -11.00
C HIS A 13 -9.64 -12.38 -11.98
N THR A 14 -9.49 -13.62 -11.50
CA THR A 14 -9.25 -14.80 -12.33
C THR A 14 -10.53 -15.31 -12.99
N TYR A 15 -11.71 -15.03 -12.41
CA TYR A 15 -12.99 -15.50 -12.93
C TYR A 15 -13.51 -14.62 -14.07
N ARG A 16 -12.87 -14.72 -15.24
CA ARG A 16 -13.24 -13.95 -16.44
C ARG A 16 -13.77 -14.88 -17.55
N GLY A 17 -14.55 -14.30 -18.47
CA GLY A 17 -15.08 -15.01 -19.64
C GLY A 17 -15.89 -16.25 -19.25
N ARG A 18 -15.62 -17.38 -19.94
CA ARG A 18 -16.35 -18.65 -19.75
C ARG A 18 -16.20 -19.19 -18.31
N GLN A 19 -15.01 -19.17 -17.76
CA GLN A 19 -14.76 -19.64 -16.39
C GLN A 19 -15.58 -18.86 -15.36
N GLY A 20 -15.65 -17.52 -15.49
CA GLY A 20 -16.47 -16.70 -14.61
C GLY A 20 -17.97 -17.04 -14.72
N SER A 21 -18.46 -17.32 -15.93
CA SER A 21 -19.83 -17.74 -16.15
C SER A 21 -20.13 -19.09 -15.49
N ASP A 22 -19.24 -20.06 -15.63
CA ASP A 22 -19.37 -21.40 -15.03
C ASP A 22 -19.39 -21.32 -13.50
N VAL A 23 -18.49 -20.55 -12.89
CA VAL A 23 -18.46 -20.32 -11.44
C VAL A 23 -19.73 -19.60 -10.97
N GLY A 24 -20.19 -18.56 -11.68
CA GLY A 24 -21.42 -17.86 -11.34
C GLY A 24 -22.65 -18.78 -11.39
N LEU A 25 -22.72 -19.69 -12.35
CA LEU A 25 -23.80 -20.71 -12.43
C LEU A 25 -23.70 -21.71 -11.27
N LEU A 26 -22.48 -22.14 -10.92
CA LEU A 26 -22.25 -23.04 -9.78
C LEU A 26 -22.72 -22.40 -8.47
N VAL A 27 -22.38 -21.15 -8.23
CA VAL A 27 -22.80 -20.39 -7.04
C VAL A 27 -24.33 -20.28 -6.97
N ARG A 28 -25.01 -19.99 -8.09
CA ARG A 28 -26.48 -19.94 -8.13
C ARG A 28 -27.10 -21.30 -7.80
N ARG A 29 -26.57 -22.40 -8.37
CA ARG A 29 -27.03 -23.75 -8.05
C ARG A 29 -26.81 -24.12 -6.59
N LEU A 30 -25.67 -23.72 -6.02
CA LEU A 30 -25.37 -23.91 -4.60
C LEU A 30 -26.42 -23.21 -3.74
N ARG A 31 -26.69 -21.94 -4.01
CA ARG A 31 -27.71 -21.15 -3.29
C ARG A 31 -29.10 -21.76 -3.39
N GLN A 32 -29.50 -22.20 -4.56
CA GLN A 32 -30.79 -22.88 -4.75
C GLN A 32 -30.92 -24.18 -3.97
N ARG A 33 -29.85 -25.00 -3.91
CA ARG A 33 -29.84 -26.27 -3.20
C ARG A 33 -29.80 -26.13 -1.69
N THR A 34 -29.03 -25.18 -1.19
CA THR A 34 -28.81 -25.01 0.25
C THR A 34 -29.84 -24.11 0.89
N GLN A 35 -30.51 -23.24 0.10
CA GLN A 35 -31.50 -22.26 0.58
C GLN A 35 -31.10 -21.63 1.93
N PRO A 36 -29.87 -21.11 2.07
CA PRO A 36 -29.41 -20.59 3.33
C PRO A 36 -30.20 -19.32 3.66
N PRO A 37 -30.66 -19.16 4.90
CA PRO A 37 -31.46 -17.99 5.31
C PRO A 37 -30.66 -16.69 5.20
N ALA A 38 -29.32 -16.75 5.37
CA ALA A 38 -28.41 -15.63 5.21
C ALA A 38 -27.04 -16.14 4.77
N LEU A 39 -26.76 -16.19 3.47
CA LEU A 39 -25.44 -16.53 2.95
C LEU A 39 -24.63 -15.27 2.71
N VAL A 40 -23.54 -15.11 3.47
CA VAL A 40 -22.56 -14.05 3.25
C VAL A 40 -21.58 -14.49 2.18
N CYS A 41 -21.49 -13.73 1.09
CA CYS A 41 -20.55 -13.98 0.01
C CYS A 41 -19.37 -13.02 0.16
N ILE A 42 -18.16 -13.56 0.19
CA ILE A 42 -16.91 -12.82 0.32
C ILE A 42 -16.05 -13.11 -0.90
N GLY A 43 -15.52 -12.06 -1.50
CA GLY A 43 -14.55 -12.18 -2.59
C GLY A 43 -13.26 -11.48 -2.24
N THR A 44 -12.12 -12.12 -2.49
CA THR A 44 -10.81 -11.47 -2.38
C THR A 44 -10.23 -11.22 -3.78
N SER A 45 -9.44 -10.19 -3.93
CA SER A 45 -8.72 -9.92 -5.18
C SER A 45 -7.54 -9.00 -4.93
N ALA A 46 -6.38 -9.38 -5.44
CA ALA A 46 -5.18 -8.53 -5.34
C ALA A 46 -5.26 -7.32 -6.29
N THR A 47 -5.81 -7.51 -7.50
CA THR A 47 -5.90 -6.47 -8.53
C THR A 47 -7.09 -6.72 -9.45
N MET A 48 -8.18 -5.95 -9.31
CA MET A 48 -9.28 -6.04 -10.30
C MET A 48 -9.19 -4.94 -11.36
N THR A 49 -8.74 -3.76 -11.00
CA THR A 49 -8.46 -2.64 -11.92
C THR A 49 -7.33 -1.80 -11.35
N SER A 50 -6.38 -1.43 -12.19
CA SER A 50 -5.28 -0.52 -11.85
C SER A 50 -5.52 0.91 -12.33
N GLU A 51 -6.56 1.15 -13.15
CA GLU A 51 -6.82 2.44 -13.80
C GLU A 51 -8.05 3.13 -13.21
N GLY A 52 -8.00 4.44 -13.14
CA GLY A 52 -9.10 5.31 -12.72
C GLY A 52 -9.22 5.57 -11.22
N PRO A 53 -10.11 6.51 -10.83
CA PRO A 53 -10.37 6.86 -9.43
C PRO A 53 -10.86 5.66 -8.61
N ALA A 54 -10.56 5.64 -7.31
CA ALA A 54 -10.95 4.54 -6.40
C ALA A 54 -12.45 4.24 -6.43
N SER A 55 -13.30 5.28 -6.56
CA SER A 55 -14.75 5.12 -6.65
C SER A 55 -15.22 4.37 -7.89
N GLU A 56 -14.57 4.57 -9.03
CA GLU A 56 -14.87 3.85 -10.25
C GLU A 56 -14.38 2.42 -10.21
N ARG A 57 -13.16 2.21 -9.67
CA ARG A 57 -12.62 0.88 -9.44
C ARG A 57 -13.55 0.04 -8.56
N ASN A 58 -14.06 0.61 -7.46
CA ASN A 58 -14.98 -0.08 -6.56
C ASN A 58 -16.31 -0.44 -7.23
N LYS A 59 -16.81 0.39 -8.14
CA LYS A 59 -18.02 0.06 -8.94
C LYS A 59 -17.78 -1.16 -9.83
N VAL A 60 -16.65 -1.22 -10.53
CA VAL A 60 -16.30 -2.36 -11.39
C VAL A 60 -16.16 -3.65 -10.57
N VAL A 61 -15.48 -3.57 -9.43
CA VAL A 61 -15.33 -4.71 -8.51
C VAL A 61 -16.70 -5.19 -8.01
N ALA A 62 -17.56 -4.28 -7.56
CA ALA A 62 -18.90 -4.60 -7.08
C ALA A 62 -19.77 -5.25 -8.18
N GLU A 63 -19.65 -4.78 -9.42
CA GLU A 63 -20.39 -5.35 -10.55
C GLU A 63 -19.94 -6.79 -10.86
N VAL A 64 -18.63 -7.04 -10.90
CA VAL A 64 -18.10 -8.40 -11.10
C VAL A 64 -18.52 -9.33 -9.97
N ALA A 65 -18.38 -8.89 -8.73
CA ALA A 65 -18.81 -9.65 -7.55
C ALA A 65 -20.31 -9.95 -7.59
N SER A 66 -21.14 -8.97 -7.98
CA SER A 66 -22.59 -9.15 -8.11
C SER A 66 -22.96 -10.22 -9.14
N ARG A 67 -22.25 -10.23 -10.27
CA ARG A 67 -22.44 -11.24 -11.32
C ARG A 67 -22.05 -12.64 -10.86
N LEU A 68 -20.92 -12.79 -10.18
CA LEU A 68 -20.42 -14.06 -9.67
C LEU A 68 -21.30 -14.61 -8.55
N PHE A 69 -21.61 -13.80 -7.56
CA PHE A 69 -22.40 -14.23 -6.41
C PHE A 69 -23.92 -14.34 -6.70
N GLY A 70 -24.40 -13.73 -7.78
CA GLY A 70 -25.82 -13.69 -8.08
C GLY A 70 -26.65 -12.92 -7.03
N THR A 71 -26.04 -11.92 -6.41
CA THR A 71 -26.66 -11.01 -5.44
C THR A 71 -26.08 -9.62 -5.63
N LYS A 72 -26.83 -8.58 -5.24
CA LYS A 72 -26.35 -7.20 -5.37
C LYS A 72 -25.22 -6.96 -4.36
N VAL A 73 -24.07 -6.52 -4.85
CA VAL A 73 -22.93 -6.00 -4.08
C VAL A 73 -22.83 -4.51 -4.40
N LEU A 74 -22.77 -3.67 -3.38
CA LEU A 74 -22.63 -2.23 -3.55
C LEU A 74 -21.16 -1.84 -3.61
N HIS A 75 -20.83 -0.72 -4.22
CA HIS A 75 -19.47 -0.18 -4.21
C HIS A 75 -18.97 0.17 -2.79
N THR A 76 -19.89 0.42 -1.85
CA THR A 76 -19.63 0.60 -0.43
C THR A 76 -19.29 -0.69 0.31
N ASP A 77 -19.61 -1.85 -0.25
CA ASP A 77 -19.27 -3.16 0.30
C ASP A 77 -17.86 -3.60 -0.11
N VAL A 78 -17.21 -2.83 -1.00
CA VAL A 78 -15.85 -3.10 -1.44
C VAL A 78 -14.88 -2.50 -0.43
N ILE A 79 -14.24 -3.39 0.32
CA ILE A 79 -13.19 -3.01 1.28
C ILE A 79 -11.88 -2.89 0.51
N THR A 80 -11.31 -1.70 0.49
CA THR A 80 -9.98 -1.42 -0.09
C THR A 80 -8.98 -1.19 1.02
N GLU A 81 -7.70 -1.14 0.65
CA GLU A 81 -6.65 -0.76 1.58
C GLU A 81 -6.92 0.63 2.17
N ASP A 82 -6.63 0.79 3.43
CA ASP A 82 -6.55 2.08 4.08
C ASP A 82 -5.07 2.42 4.27
N LEU A 83 -4.62 3.49 3.60
CA LEU A 83 -3.23 3.90 3.61
C LEU A 83 -3.03 4.95 4.67
N GLU A 84 -2.00 4.78 5.49
CA GLU A 84 -1.57 5.73 6.50
C GLU A 84 -0.11 6.05 6.31
N PHE A 85 0.27 7.31 6.55
CA PHE A 85 1.68 7.69 6.60
C PHE A 85 2.35 7.06 7.81
N ARG A 86 3.51 6.47 7.59
CA ARG A 86 4.37 5.99 8.68
C ARG A 86 5.21 7.12 9.26
N THR A 87 5.43 8.18 8.47
CA THR A 87 6.13 9.39 8.90
C THR A 87 5.16 10.49 9.31
N GLU A 88 5.60 11.39 10.19
CA GLU A 88 4.86 12.56 10.61
C GLU A 88 4.87 13.62 9.49
N GLN A 89 3.90 13.55 8.58
CA GLN A 89 3.82 14.52 7.49
C GLN A 89 3.56 15.92 8.00
N PRO A 90 4.29 16.94 7.51
CA PRO A 90 4.04 18.33 7.88
C PRO A 90 2.63 18.75 7.42
N GLY A 91 1.97 19.54 8.24
CA GLY A 91 0.68 20.12 7.90
C GLY A 91 0.76 21.04 6.68
N PRO A 92 -0.39 21.40 6.07
CA PRO A 92 -0.42 22.32 4.95
C PRO A 92 0.27 23.64 5.30
N GLY A 93 1.15 24.12 4.41
CA GLY A 93 1.88 25.38 4.58
C GLY A 93 3.08 25.34 5.52
N VAL A 94 3.39 24.21 6.14
CA VAL A 94 4.60 24.06 6.96
C VAL A 94 5.82 23.87 6.04
N PRO A 95 6.83 24.75 6.07
CA PRO A 95 8.03 24.62 5.26
C PRO A 95 8.79 23.33 5.61
N ARG A 96 9.20 22.58 4.57
CA ARG A 96 10.07 21.43 4.77
C ARG A 96 11.51 21.89 4.96
N PRO A 97 12.28 21.27 5.87
CA PRO A 97 13.71 21.56 5.99
C PRO A 97 14.44 21.30 4.66
N PRO A 98 15.48 22.06 4.32
CA PRO A 98 16.25 21.82 3.10
C PRO A 98 16.95 20.47 3.17
N LEU A 99 16.83 19.67 2.11
CA LEU A 99 17.39 18.32 2.03
C LEU A 99 18.92 18.32 1.86
N GLY A 100 19.48 19.36 1.26
CA GLY A 100 20.92 19.44 0.97
C GLY A 100 21.83 19.18 2.16
N PRO A 101 21.68 19.91 3.27
CA PRO A 101 22.48 19.68 4.49
C PRO A 101 22.29 18.27 5.07
N LEU A 102 21.08 17.72 5.01
CA LEU A 102 20.77 16.37 5.53
C LEU A 102 21.44 15.27 4.70
N VAL A 103 21.40 15.41 3.36
CA VAL A 103 22.08 14.49 2.45
C VAL A 103 23.60 14.58 2.59
N ALA A 104 24.15 15.79 2.73
CA ALA A 104 25.58 15.99 2.94
C ALA A 104 26.08 15.38 4.26
N ALA A 105 25.27 15.42 5.31
CA ALA A 105 25.58 14.81 6.60
C ALA A 105 25.53 13.27 6.58
N GLY A 106 24.82 12.68 5.61
CA GLY A 106 24.58 11.25 5.53
C GLY A 106 23.46 10.77 6.46
N TRP A 107 23.12 9.47 6.37
CA TRP A 107 22.13 8.88 7.26
C TRP A 107 22.74 8.60 8.64
N PRO A 108 22.14 9.10 9.75
CA PRO A 108 22.68 8.85 11.08
C PRO A 108 22.49 7.40 11.52
N ALA A 109 23.44 6.88 12.33
CA ALA A 109 23.32 5.57 12.93
C ALA A 109 22.43 5.58 14.17
N GLY A 110 21.86 4.43 14.53
CA GLY A 110 21.13 4.24 15.79
C GLY A 110 19.79 4.98 15.89
N VAL A 111 19.19 5.39 14.76
CA VAL A 111 17.93 6.16 14.72
C VAL A 111 16.77 5.29 15.19
N THR A 112 16.00 5.75 16.19
CA THR A 112 14.78 5.10 16.66
C THR A 112 13.63 5.21 15.65
N ASN A 113 12.59 4.40 15.78
CA ASN A 113 11.40 4.51 14.90
C ASN A 113 10.70 5.88 15.05
N ALA A 114 10.70 6.45 16.24
CA ALA A 114 10.14 7.78 16.48
C ALA A 114 10.96 8.90 15.78
N GLU A 115 12.29 8.78 15.76
CA GLU A 115 13.15 9.72 15.02
C GLU A 115 13.01 9.54 13.51
N PHE A 116 12.89 8.29 13.03
CA PHE A 116 12.59 8.01 11.63
C PHE A 116 11.29 8.70 11.17
N ALA A 117 10.24 8.58 11.99
CA ALA A 117 8.94 9.17 11.66
C ALA A 117 9.00 10.70 11.48
N LYS A 118 9.92 11.37 12.16
CA LYS A 118 10.10 12.83 12.12
C LYS A 118 11.19 13.28 11.15
N HIS A 119 12.01 12.35 10.66
CA HIS A 119 13.17 12.72 9.86
C HIS A 119 12.76 13.24 8.47
N PRO A 120 13.21 14.44 8.04
CA PRO A 120 12.75 15.06 6.80
C PRO A 120 13.02 14.23 5.55
N LEU A 121 14.15 13.49 5.52
CA LEU A 121 14.46 12.58 4.41
C LEU A 121 13.49 11.38 4.38
N ALA A 122 13.09 10.84 5.54
CA ALA A 122 12.12 9.78 5.62
C ALA A 122 10.74 10.25 5.12
N ILE A 123 10.32 11.44 5.54
CA ILE A 123 9.08 12.11 5.11
C ILE A 123 9.08 12.32 3.58
N TRP A 124 10.20 12.83 3.06
CA TRP A 124 10.36 13.04 1.62
C TRP A 124 10.29 11.72 0.85
N LEU A 125 11.01 10.71 1.33
CA LEU A 125 11.10 9.42 0.65
C LEU A 125 9.75 8.70 0.64
N GLU A 126 9.01 8.70 1.76
CA GLU A 126 7.69 8.10 1.81
C GLU A 126 6.75 8.74 0.80
N ALA A 127 6.78 10.07 0.65
CA ALA A 127 5.97 10.78 -0.33
C ALA A 127 6.39 10.51 -1.80
N LYS A 128 7.65 10.16 -2.05
CA LYS A 128 8.16 9.92 -3.41
C LYS A 128 7.99 8.48 -3.89
N ILE A 129 8.09 7.49 -3.01
CA ILE A 129 8.08 6.08 -3.37
C ILE A 129 7.05 5.24 -2.62
N GLY A 130 6.47 5.77 -1.55
CA GLY A 130 5.49 5.07 -0.72
C GLY A 130 4.07 5.47 -1.08
N ILE A 131 3.59 6.46 -0.39
CA ILE A 131 2.22 6.98 -0.51
C ILE A 131 2.24 8.51 -0.57
N HIS A 132 1.31 9.07 -1.30
CA HIS A 132 1.16 10.52 -1.38
C HIS A 132 -0.32 10.90 -1.30
N ARG A 133 -0.56 12.16 -0.98
CA ARG A 133 -1.89 12.76 -1.05
C ARG A 133 -2.01 13.48 -2.37
N PRO A 134 -2.98 13.11 -3.24
CA PRO A 134 -3.28 13.87 -4.45
C PRO A 134 -3.67 15.32 -4.14
N ASP A 135 -3.45 16.23 -5.08
CA ASP A 135 -3.73 17.67 -4.92
C ASP A 135 -5.24 17.96 -4.73
N ASP A 136 -6.11 17.06 -5.18
CA ASP A 136 -7.57 17.15 -4.98
C ASP A 136 -8.02 16.83 -3.55
N GLY A 137 -7.09 16.52 -2.65
CA GLY A 137 -7.35 16.22 -1.24
C GLY A 137 -8.07 14.92 -0.96
N THR A 138 -8.19 14.05 -1.98
CA THR A 138 -8.82 12.74 -1.86
C THR A 138 -8.01 11.76 -1.00
N LYS A 139 -8.42 10.51 -0.98
CA LYS A 139 -7.77 9.42 -0.25
C LYS A 139 -6.30 9.27 -0.67
N LEU A 140 -5.45 8.87 0.29
CA LEU A 140 -4.04 8.59 0.02
C LEU A 140 -3.90 7.53 -1.08
N GLU A 141 -2.90 7.70 -1.94
CA GLU A 141 -2.59 6.80 -3.04
C GLU A 141 -1.15 6.30 -2.96
N ARG A 142 -0.92 5.09 -3.46
CA ARG A 142 0.43 4.56 -3.62
C ARG A 142 1.18 5.32 -4.72
N ALA A 143 2.41 5.70 -4.43
CA ALA A 143 3.28 6.29 -5.44
C ALA A 143 3.61 5.28 -6.55
N GLN A 144 3.88 5.79 -7.74
CA GLN A 144 4.34 4.94 -8.85
C GLN A 144 5.69 4.30 -8.50
N PRO A 145 5.88 3.01 -8.79
CA PRO A 145 7.16 2.34 -8.57
C PRO A 145 8.30 3.04 -9.27
N ARG A 146 9.41 3.25 -8.55
CA ARG A 146 10.64 3.86 -9.08
C ARG A 146 11.84 3.01 -8.75
N THR A 147 12.82 3.01 -9.64
CA THR A 147 14.12 2.38 -9.36
C THR A 147 14.94 3.25 -8.41
N LEU A 148 15.84 2.64 -7.64
CA LEU A 148 16.70 3.38 -6.73
C LEU A 148 17.54 4.49 -7.41
N PRO A 149 18.10 4.28 -8.63
CA PRO A 149 18.73 5.38 -9.38
C PRO A 149 17.79 6.55 -9.71
N GLN A 150 16.53 6.27 -10.07
CA GLN A 150 15.55 7.34 -10.34
C GLN A 150 15.23 8.15 -9.08
N VAL A 151 15.15 7.50 -7.92
CA VAL A 151 14.94 8.18 -6.63
C VAL A 151 16.17 9.00 -6.25
N ALA A 152 17.38 8.47 -6.48
CA ALA A 152 18.64 9.18 -6.23
C ALA A 152 18.76 10.42 -7.11
N GLN A 153 18.38 10.34 -8.38
CA GLN A 153 18.34 11.47 -9.29
C GLN A 153 17.38 12.56 -8.81
N ALA A 154 16.15 12.18 -8.41
CA ALA A 154 15.17 13.13 -7.87
C ALA A 154 15.67 13.79 -6.58
N LEU A 155 16.35 13.03 -5.70
CA LEU A 155 16.96 13.57 -4.49
C LEU A 155 18.08 14.55 -4.81
N ALA A 156 18.91 14.25 -5.82
CA ALA A 156 19.98 15.14 -6.27
C ALA A 156 19.45 16.48 -6.79
N GLU A 157 18.37 16.45 -7.58
CA GLU A 157 17.71 17.65 -8.10
C GLU A 157 17.12 18.53 -6.99
N GLU A 158 16.51 17.93 -5.97
CA GLU A 158 15.89 18.68 -4.86
C GLU A 158 16.90 19.10 -3.77
N SER A 159 17.96 18.33 -3.57
CA SER A 159 18.97 18.62 -2.52
C SER A 159 20.16 19.44 -3.01
N GLY A 160 20.39 19.48 -4.32
CA GLY A 160 21.59 20.08 -4.93
C GLY A 160 22.88 19.28 -4.64
N GLN A 161 22.77 18.02 -4.18
CA GLN A 161 23.90 17.15 -3.89
C GLN A 161 24.19 16.21 -5.07
N PRO A 162 25.43 15.71 -5.21
CA PRO A 162 25.78 14.75 -6.26
C PRO A 162 24.94 13.46 -6.16
N THR A 163 24.60 12.87 -7.30
CA THR A 163 23.74 11.68 -7.38
C THR A 163 24.34 10.46 -6.67
N ASP A 164 25.66 10.30 -6.69
CA ASP A 164 26.37 9.21 -5.98
C ASP A 164 26.27 9.36 -4.46
N VAL A 165 26.37 10.58 -3.93
CA VAL A 165 26.11 10.90 -2.51
C VAL A 165 24.68 10.58 -2.15
N CYS A 166 23.70 11.02 -2.96
CA CYS A 166 22.29 10.72 -2.77
C CYS A 166 22.01 9.21 -2.77
N LEU A 167 22.63 8.47 -3.70
CA LEU A 167 22.49 7.03 -3.80
C LEU A 167 23.02 6.31 -2.55
N LYS A 168 24.16 6.76 -2.02
CA LYS A 168 24.72 6.21 -0.78
C LYS A 168 23.78 6.46 0.40
N VAL A 169 23.33 7.69 0.58
CA VAL A 169 22.43 8.05 1.70
C VAL A 169 21.11 7.28 1.63
N LEU A 170 20.56 7.10 0.43
CA LEU A 170 19.35 6.30 0.23
C LEU A 170 19.55 4.83 0.57
N ARG A 171 20.70 4.25 0.20
CA ARG A 171 21.03 2.87 0.60
C ARG A 171 21.14 2.72 2.11
N ASP A 172 21.88 3.63 2.76
CA ASP A 172 22.07 3.61 4.22
C ASP A 172 20.72 3.75 4.92
N PHE A 173 19.87 4.66 4.45
CA PHE A 173 18.48 4.83 4.92
C PHE A 173 17.66 3.55 4.77
N LEU A 174 17.62 2.95 3.57
CA LEU A 174 16.80 1.76 3.30
C LEU A 174 17.24 0.56 4.13
N LEU A 175 18.55 0.38 4.31
CA LEU A 175 19.12 -0.66 5.17
C LEU A 175 18.73 -0.44 6.63
N ALA A 176 18.86 0.78 7.14
CA ALA A 176 18.46 1.12 8.49
C ALA A 176 16.95 0.96 8.72
N ALA A 177 16.13 1.39 7.75
CA ALA A 177 14.68 1.29 7.84
C ALA A 177 14.16 -0.15 7.81
N ALA A 178 14.89 -1.07 7.16
CA ALA A 178 14.55 -2.49 7.10
C ALA A 178 15.00 -3.29 8.34
N GLN A 179 15.88 -2.74 9.17
CA GLN A 179 16.32 -3.37 10.42
C GLN A 179 15.27 -3.15 11.53
N ARG A 180 15.18 -4.11 12.45
CA ARG A 180 14.41 -3.92 13.68
C ARG A 180 15.03 -2.78 14.49
N GLU A 181 14.21 -2.05 15.22
CA GLU A 181 14.73 -0.94 16.04
C GLU A 181 15.73 -1.42 17.08
N SER A 182 15.43 -2.51 17.79
CA SER A 182 16.33 -3.13 18.75
C SER A 182 17.70 -3.46 18.17
N ASP A 183 17.74 -3.99 16.94
CA ASP A 183 19.00 -4.35 16.26
C ASP A 183 19.77 -3.11 15.80
N ARG A 184 19.07 -2.07 15.39
CA ARG A 184 19.62 -0.82 14.88
C ARG A 184 20.17 0.06 15.98
N THR A 185 19.46 0.14 17.11
CA THR A 185 19.83 1.00 18.25
C THR A 185 20.74 0.29 19.27
N GLY A 186 20.73 -1.04 19.28
CA GLY A 186 21.36 -1.85 20.31
C GLY A 186 20.57 -1.85 21.62
N ASP A 187 19.36 -1.33 21.65
CA ASP A 187 18.49 -1.33 22.83
C ASP A 187 17.60 -2.59 22.85
N PRO A 188 17.78 -3.51 23.82
CA PRO A 188 16.98 -4.72 23.92
C PRO A 188 15.49 -4.44 24.19
N ASN A 189 15.14 -3.24 24.66
CA ASN A 189 13.76 -2.80 24.86
C ASN A 189 13.18 -2.06 23.63
N GLY A 190 13.98 -1.86 22.60
CA GLY A 190 13.54 -1.26 21.35
C GLY A 190 12.50 -2.12 20.64
N SER A 191 11.71 -1.52 19.76
CA SER A 191 10.69 -2.23 18.98
C SER A 191 11.27 -3.39 18.18
N SER A 192 10.59 -4.52 18.16
CA SER A 192 10.93 -5.67 17.31
C SER A 192 10.55 -5.48 15.86
N GLU A 193 9.91 -4.35 15.51
CA GLU A 193 9.46 -4.03 14.16
C GLU A 193 10.49 -3.18 13.40
N ALA A 194 10.61 -3.43 12.10
CA ALA A 194 11.29 -2.54 11.17
C ALA A 194 10.43 -1.30 10.91
N PHE A 195 11.06 -0.17 10.59
CA PHE A 195 10.32 1.05 10.28
C PHE A 195 9.53 0.92 8.96
N PHE A 196 10.17 0.39 7.92
CA PHE A 196 9.52 0.03 6.66
C PHE A 196 9.67 -1.45 6.34
N ALA A 197 8.59 -2.07 5.87
CA ALA A 197 8.63 -3.37 5.23
C ALA A 197 8.70 -3.18 3.70
N PHE A 198 9.85 -3.45 3.10
CA PHE A 198 10.01 -3.44 1.65
C PHE A 198 9.76 -4.83 1.08
N LYS A 199 8.85 -4.93 0.11
CA LYS A 199 8.81 -6.08 -0.80
C LYS A 199 9.63 -5.73 -2.03
N LEU A 200 10.78 -6.39 -2.19
CA LEU A 200 11.50 -6.39 -3.46
C LEU A 200 10.70 -7.28 -4.43
N HIS A 201 10.16 -6.69 -5.46
CA HIS A 201 9.70 -7.44 -6.63
C HIS A 201 10.91 -7.65 -7.54
N GLN A 202 11.26 -8.92 -7.75
CA GLN A 202 12.21 -9.34 -8.79
C GLN A 202 11.56 -9.23 -10.15
#